data_d10ee1c5ae59138f3911d803789c6e87
#
_entry.id   d10ee1c5ae59138f3911d803789c6e87
#
_cell.length_a   1.000
_cell.length_b   1.000
_cell.length_c   1.000
_cell.angle_alpha   90.00
_cell.angle_beta   90.00
_cell.angle_gamma   90.00
#
_symmetry.space_group_name_H-M   'P 1'
#
loop_
_entity.id
_entity.type
_entity.pdbx_description
1 polymer ?
#
loop_
_entity_poly.entity_id
_entity_poly.type
_entity_poly.pdbx_seq_one_letter_code
_entity_poly.pdbx_strand_id
1 'polypeptide(L)'
;MNRIAIFLGIILLFVLLAGGVYFFVLRDTSGTPNNNPSFGSGGSPITIPEDDNIDFVVDDTPIQEKTILTQIHEAPVAGVIVRTNEIEVTVGSTTESVRTPVVQYVDKQTGHVFSYDPEENTAERTSNTTFPGIQDVHWFNDPSKVVFRYVNGDGEIETYLGDLAGGSLNGSYLDVDLPAVQTFNDSLLSVHTTERGSEGFISDNEGRGESLSFESNLLSILVPSFAESFAAVLTKPVSTLAGALYFYENGSQKRILGGINGLTALPNEAGEFVVFSESSDRSYTSALYDRGDDEIKALPLAVLPEKCVWGDETTLYCMVPEIIPPANYPEHWYQGYISFTDSLWRINAALGTARAIAFFDESGPFDGINLSVDEDEDYLTFINRRDGTLWGFDL
;
A
#
# COMPACT_ATOMS: atom_id res chain seq x y z
N MET A 1 -30.79 -62.06 28.25
CA MET A 1 -30.94 -60.82 27.41
C MET A 1 -30.33 -61.10 26.06
N ASN A 2 -31.12 -61.05 25.02
CA ASN A 2 -30.79 -61.64 23.72
C ASN A 2 -29.71 -60.80 22.99
N ARG A 3 -28.61 -61.48 22.64
CA ARG A 3 -27.51 -60.88 21.79
C ARG A 3 -28.03 -60.28 20.47
N ILE A 4 -29.18 -60.84 19.98
CA ILE A 4 -29.87 -60.31 18.77
C ILE A 4 -30.50 -58.95 19.03
N ALA A 5 -31.03 -58.64 20.21
CA ALA A 5 -31.60 -57.32 20.52
C ALA A 5 -30.49 -56.22 20.58
N ILE A 6 -29.26 -56.56 21.04
CA ILE A 6 -28.15 -55.63 21.05
C ILE A 6 -27.64 -55.35 19.63
N PHE A 7 -27.59 -56.39 18.77
CA PHE A 7 -27.19 -56.24 17.37
C PHE A 7 -28.19 -55.38 16.58
N LEU A 8 -29.49 -55.56 16.80
CA LEU A 8 -30.53 -54.74 16.17
C LEU A 8 -30.46 -53.27 16.65
N GLY A 9 -30.17 -53.06 17.93
CA GLY A 9 -29.98 -51.70 18.48
C GLY A 9 -28.78 -50.97 17.88
N ILE A 10 -27.66 -51.65 17.64
CA ILE A 10 -26.47 -51.08 17.00
C ILE A 10 -26.73 -50.74 15.54
N ILE A 11 -27.42 -51.60 14.80
CA ILE A 11 -27.79 -51.36 13.40
C ILE A 11 -28.72 -50.14 13.30
N LEU A 12 -29.72 -50.04 14.20
CA LEU A 12 -30.64 -48.89 14.23
C LEU A 12 -29.89 -47.57 14.52
N LEU A 13 -28.92 -47.60 15.42
CA LEU A 13 -28.08 -46.44 15.75
C LEU A 13 -27.24 -45.99 14.54
N PHE A 14 -26.65 -46.93 13.79
CA PHE A 14 -25.89 -46.63 12.57
C PHE A 14 -26.77 -46.05 11.45
N VAL A 15 -28.01 -46.54 11.30
CA VAL A 15 -28.95 -45.99 10.31
C VAL A 15 -29.40 -44.59 10.68
N LEU A 16 -29.60 -44.30 11.98
CA LEU A 16 -29.95 -42.97 12.45
C LEU A 16 -28.76 -41.97 12.31
N LEU A 17 -27.53 -42.42 12.59
CA LEU A 17 -26.33 -41.60 12.38
C LEU A 17 -26.06 -41.34 10.89
N ALA A 18 -26.19 -42.34 10.02
CA ALA A 18 -26.06 -42.20 8.60
C ALA A 18 -27.16 -41.32 8.00
N GLY A 19 -28.39 -41.41 8.46
CA GLY A 19 -29.52 -40.56 8.09
C GLY A 19 -29.33 -39.13 8.56
N GLY A 20 -28.79 -38.93 9.76
CA GLY A 20 -28.45 -37.61 10.29
C GLY A 20 -27.34 -36.92 9.48
N VAL A 21 -26.30 -37.67 9.13
CA VAL A 21 -25.22 -37.15 8.28
C VAL A 21 -25.72 -36.82 6.86
N TYR A 22 -26.55 -37.70 6.28
CA TYR A 22 -27.18 -37.45 4.98
C TYR A 22 -28.08 -36.21 5.01
N PHE A 23 -28.85 -36.01 6.06
CA PHE A 23 -29.76 -34.88 6.19
C PHE A 23 -29.01 -33.54 6.42
N PHE A 24 -27.90 -33.58 7.16
CA PHE A 24 -27.14 -32.36 7.46
C PHE A 24 -26.08 -32.01 6.42
N VAL A 25 -25.48 -33.00 5.74
CA VAL A 25 -24.33 -32.78 4.84
C VAL A 25 -24.73 -32.76 3.37
N LEU A 26 -25.79 -33.44 2.97
CA LEU A 26 -26.22 -33.59 1.58
C LEU A 26 -27.55 -32.89 1.23
N ARG A 27 -28.16 -32.21 2.18
CA ARG A 27 -29.30 -31.37 1.87
C ARG A 27 -28.75 -30.08 1.25
N ASP A 28 -28.86 -29.98 -0.07
CA ASP A 28 -28.65 -28.77 -0.82
C ASP A 28 -29.35 -27.60 -0.12
N THR A 29 -28.57 -26.62 0.32
CA THR A 29 -29.09 -25.33 0.74
C THR A 29 -29.49 -24.53 -0.49
N SER A 30 -30.60 -24.92 -1.11
CA SER A 30 -31.30 -24.02 -2.01
C SER A 30 -31.83 -22.86 -1.18
N GLY A 31 -31.13 -21.72 -1.33
CA GLY A 31 -31.54 -20.35 -1.14
C GLY A 31 -32.56 -20.03 -0.06
N THR A 32 -32.10 -19.74 1.15
CA THR A 32 -32.80 -18.75 1.97
C THR A 32 -32.09 -17.39 1.75
N PRO A 33 -32.85 -16.32 1.48
CA PRO A 33 -32.25 -14.99 1.40
C PRO A 33 -31.65 -14.64 2.77
N ASN A 34 -30.36 -14.46 2.81
CA ASN A 34 -29.62 -14.01 3.99
C ASN A 34 -30.06 -12.56 4.28
N ASN A 35 -30.98 -12.40 5.21
CA ASN A 35 -31.27 -11.09 5.81
C ASN A 35 -30.14 -10.75 6.78
N ASN A 36 -28.96 -10.50 6.26
CA ASN A 36 -27.95 -9.75 6.97
C ASN A 36 -28.36 -8.27 6.93
N PRO A 37 -28.31 -7.52 8.03
CA PRO A 37 -28.62 -6.12 8.01
C PRO A 37 -27.68 -5.44 7.01
N SER A 38 -28.28 -4.91 5.96
CA SER A 38 -27.61 -4.10 4.94
C SER A 38 -27.01 -2.87 5.62
N PHE A 39 -25.70 -2.83 5.76
CA PHE A 39 -24.98 -1.61 6.05
C PHE A 39 -25.02 -0.73 4.80
N GLY A 40 -25.89 0.28 4.82
CA GLY A 40 -25.95 1.36 3.82
C GLY A 40 -26.51 0.91 2.46
N SER A 41 -27.69 1.37 2.15
CA SER A 41 -28.35 1.20 0.85
C SER A 41 -27.52 1.83 -0.28
N GLY A 42 -27.15 1.03 -1.26
CA GLY A 42 -26.80 1.51 -2.58
C GLY A 42 -25.51 0.93 -3.14
N GLY A 43 -25.62 -0.01 -4.03
CA GLY A 43 -24.61 -0.50 -4.94
C GLY A 43 -24.52 -2.02 -4.96
N SER A 44 -24.68 -2.60 -6.12
CA SER A 44 -24.34 -4.00 -6.38
C SER A 44 -22.85 -4.22 -6.11
N PRO A 45 -22.39 -5.46 -5.79
CA PRO A 45 -20.98 -5.78 -5.76
C PRO A 45 -20.32 -5.31 -7.07
N ILE A 46 -19.20 -4.61 -6.93
CA ILE A 46 -18.38 -4.22 -8.08
C ILE A 46 -17.44 -5.38 -8.33
N THR A 47 -17.44 -5.94 -9.52
CA THR A 47 -16.50 -6.96 -9.98
C THR A 47 -15.67 -6.39 -11.11
N ILE A 48 -14.41 -6.79 -11.18
CA ILE A 48 -13.56 -6.47 -12.32
C ILE A 48 -14.17 -7.14 -13.56
N PRO A 49 -14.35 -6.44 -14.68
CA PRO A 49 -14.88 -7.04 -15.90
C PRO A 49 -14.01 -8.21 -16.37
N GLU A 50 -14.63 -9.36 -16.67
CA GLU A 50 -13.96 -10.53 -17.29
C GLU A 50 -13.89 -10.41 -18.83
N ASP A 51 -14.03 -9.22 -19.39
CA ASP A 51 -14.13 -9.04 -20.84
C ASP A 51 -12.74 -9.11 -21.49
N ASP A 52 -12.63 -9.88 -22.60
CA ASP A 52 -11.43 -9.98 -23.44
C ASP A 52 -11.04 -8.65 -24.12
N ASN A 53 -11.79 -7.59 -23.87
CA ASN A 53 -11.53 -6.23 -24.36
C ASN A 53 -10.64 -5.52 -23.33
N ILE A 54 -9.33 -5.70 -23.46
CA ILE A 54 -8.34 -4.97 -22.65
C ILE A 54 -8.37 -3.52 -23.13
N ASP A 55 -8.86 -2.62 -22.27
CA ASP A 55 -8.92 -1.18 -22.56
C ASP A 55 -7.54 -0.51 -22.49
N PHE A 56 -6.49 -1.28 -22.21
CA PHE A 56 -5.11 -0.81 -22.13
C PHE A 56 -4.28 -1.26 -23.33
N VAL A 57 -3.52 -0.35 -23.91
CA VAL A 57 -2.46 -0.67 -24.86
C VAL A 57 -1.19 -1.05 -24.08
N VAL A 58 -0.68 -2.27 -24.31
CA VAL A 58 0.51 -2.78 -23.64
C VAL A 58 1.71 -2.73 -24.59
N ASP A 59 2.82 -2.17 -24.12
CA ASP A 59 4.14 -2.24 -24.76
C ASP A 59 5.11 -2.89 -23.77
N ASP A 60 5.43 -4.14 -24.02
CA ASP A 60 6.35 -4.94 -23.22
C ASP A 60 7.82 -4.79 -23.67
N THR A 61 8.09 -3.92 -24.64
CA THR A 61 9.45 -3.59 -25.07
C THR A 61 10.07 -2.60 -24.08
N PRO A 62 11.13 -2.97 -23.34
CA PRO A 62 11.79 -2.07 -22.40
C PRO A 62 12.31 -0.82 -23.10
N ILE A 63 12.31 0.31 -22.40
CA ILE A 63 12.95 1.53 -22.86
C ILE A 63 14.47 1.25 -22.92
N GLN A 64 15.04 1.16 -24.13
CA GLN A 64 16.44 0.81 -24.37
C GLN A 64 17.40 2.00 -24.23
N GLU A 65 17.25 2.84 -23.24
CA GLU A 65 18.30 3.81 -22.93
C GLU A 65 18.83 3.51 -21.54
N LYS A 66 20.15 3.48 -21.43
CA LYS A 66 21.04 3.29 -20.27
C LYS A 66 20.35 3.54 -18.91
N THR A 67 19.44 2.65 -18.57
CA THR A 67 18.80 2.61 -17.26
C THR A 67 19.84 2.16 -16.25
N ILE A 68 20.26 3.06 -15.38
CA ILE A 68 21.23 2.73 -14.34
C ILE A 68 20.43 2.37 -13.09
N LEU A 69 20.35 1.07 -12.83
CA LEU A 69 19.92 0.56 -11.54
C LEU A 69 21.11 0.64 -10.57
N THR A 70 20.95 1.39 -9.48
CA THR A 70 21.99 1.60 -8.47
C THR A 70 21.55 1.11 -7.12
N GLN A 71 22.38 0.31 -6.44
CA GLN A 71 22.17 0.00 -5.03
C GLN A 71 22.62 1.18 -4.16
N ILE A 72 21.66 1.88 -3.56
CA ILE A 72 21.92 3.07 -2.74
C ILE A 72 22.38 2.65 -1.34
N HIS A 73 21.76 1.61 -0.78
CA HIS A 73 22.10 1.15 0.57
C HIS A 73 22.01 -0.37 0.69
N GLU A 74 23.07 -0.98 1.28
CA GLU A 74 23.18 -2.44 1.42
C GLU A 74 22.48 -3.01 2.67
N ALA A 75 22.27 -2.17 3.69
CA ALA A 75 21.57 -2.57 4.91
C ALA A 75 20.05 -2.32 4.77
N PRO A 76 19.21 -2.97 5.60
CA PRO A 76 17.77 -2.73 5.55
C PRO A 76 17.39 -1.27 5.84
N VAL A 77 16.52 -0.72 5.01
CA VAL A 77 15.96 0.64 5.09
C VAL A 77 14.53 0.57 5.61
N ALA A 78 14.16 1.50 6.49
CA ALA A 78 12.82 1.56 7.08
C ALA A 78 11.84 2.40 6.25
N GLY A 79 12.34 3.34 5.47
CA GLY A 79 11.55 4.18 4.58
C GLY A 79 12.42 5.11 3.77
N VAL A 80 11.89 5.53 2.62
CA VAL A 80 12.58 6.37 1.64
C VAL A 80 11.61 7.40 1.07
N ILE A 81 12.15 8.54 0.65
CA ILE A 81 11.46 9.53 -0.18
C ILE A 81 12.45 10.08 -1.20
N VAL A 82 11.99 10.29 -2.43
CA VAL A 82 12.70 11.07 -3.45
C VAL A 82 12.07 12.45 -3.52
N ARG A 83 12.90 13.48 -3.55
CA ARG A 83 12.50 14.90 -3.65
C ARG A 83 13.20 15.54 -4.81
N THR A 84 12.60 16.54 -5.39
CA THR A 84 13.27 17.44 -6.31
C THR A 84 13.89 18.61 -5.51
N ASN A 85 15.20 18.77 -5.62
CA ASN A 85 15.92 19.90 -5.05
C ASN A 85 16.17 20.92 -6.16
N GLU A 86 15.88 22.19 -5.89
CA GLU A 86 16.09 23.29 -6.81
C GLU A 86 17.30 24.12 -6.37
N ILE A 87 18.33 24.18 -7.22
CA ILE A 87 19.55 24.94 -6.97
C ILE A 87 19.74 25.99 -8.04
N GLU A 88 20.17 27.21 -7.64
CA GLU A 88 20.53 28.25 -8.57
C GLU A 88 22.00 28.09 -8.98
N VAL A 89 22.26 27.83 -10.26
CA VAL A 89 23.59 27.71 -10.82
C VAL A 89 23.90 28.93 -11.66
N THR A 90 24.95 29.68 -11.31
CA THR A 90 25.38 30.85 -12.06
C THR A 90 26.53 30.50 -13.01
N VAL A 91 26.27 30.54 -14.31
CA VAL A 91 27.29 30.36 -15.36
C VAL A 91 27.51 31.67 -16.07
N GLY A 92 28.64 32.30 -15.75
CA GLY A 92 28.98 33.65 -16.27
C GLY A 92 28.08 34.75 -15.69
N SER A 93 27.20 35.34 -16.51
CA SER A 93 26.24 36.37 -16.09
C SER A 93 24.78 35.86 -16.06
N THR A 94 24.56 34.59 -16.32
CA THR A 94 23.22 33.96 -16.35
C THR A 94 23.09 33.06 -15.14
N THR A 95 22.01 33.23 -14.36
CA THR A 95 21.61 32.32 -13.30
C THR A 95 20.50 31.46 -13.84
N GLU A 96 20.68 30.16 -13.78
CA GLU A 96 19.68 29.15 -14.19
C GLU A 96 19.31 28.32 -12.96
N SER A 97 18.03 28.01 -12.82
CA SER A 97 17.56 27.05 -11.83
C SER A 97 17.72 25.64 -12.38
N VAL A 98 18.42 24.79 -11.64
CA VAL A 98 18.61 23.38 -11.97
C VAL A 98 17.87 22.56 -10.93
N ARG A 99 17.03 21.65 -11.38
CA ARG A 99 16.28 20.72 -10.54
C ARG A 99 16.98 19.37 -10.58
N THR A 100 17.25 18.80 -9.42
CA THR A 100 17.94 17.51 -9.28
C THR A 100 17.25 16.64 -8.25
N PRO A 101 17.16 15.31 -8.47
CA PRO A 101 16.60 14.40 -7.47
C PRO A 101 17.54 14.27 -6.26
N VAL A 102 16.95 14.19 -5.07
CA VAL A 102 17.64 13.90 -3.81
C VAL A 102 16.86 12.83 -3.07
N VAL A 103 17.54 11.77 -2.65
CA VAL A 103 16.92 10.66 -1.91
C VAL A 103 17.19 10.82 -0.42
N GLN A 104 16.14 10.88 0.39
CA GLN A 104 16.26 10.78 1.85
C GLN A 104 15.79 9.40 2.30
N TYR A 105 16.55 8.73 3.17
CA TYR A 105 16.19 7.41 3.68
C TYR A 105 16.65 7.19 5.12
N VAL A 106 16.05 6.21 5.79
CA VAL A 106 16.34 5.85 7.18
C VAL A 106 16.86 4.42 7.24
N ASP A 107 18.10 4.25 7.73
CA ASP A 107 18.66 2.93 8.05
C ASP A 107 17.85 2.28 9.18
N LYS A 108 17.32 1.10 8.93
CA LYS A 108 16.40 0.40 9.85
C LYS A 108 17.04 -0.03 11.17
N GLN A 109 18.34 -0.32 11.15
CA GLN A 109 19.04 -0.84 12.33
C GLN A 109 19.45 0.28 13.28
N THR A 110 19.88 1.40 12.75
CA THR A 110 20.42 2.52 13.52
C THR A 110 19.43 3.67 13.69
N GLY A 111 18.44 3.80 12.78
CA GLY A 111 17.56 4.95 12.69
C GLY A 111 18.26 6.22 12.22
N HIS A 112 19.50 6.10 11.70
CA HIS A 112 20.17 7.24 11.11
C HIS A 112 19.50 7.63 9.80
N VAL A 113 19.40 8.93 9.58
CA VAL A 113 18.89 9.51 8.35
C VAL A 113 20.05 9.86 7.43
N PHE A 114 19.87 9.56 6.17
CA PHE A 114 20.83 9.83 5.10
C PHE A 114 20.18 10.65 4.01
N SER A 115 20.99 11.46 3.32
CA SER A 115 20.68 12.09 2.04
C SER A 115 21.63 11.50 0.99
N TYR A 116 21.09 11.04 -0.13
CA TYR A 116 21.85 10.50 -1.25
C TYR A 116 21.61 11.35 -2.48
N ASP A 117 22.71 11.70 -3.15
CA ASP A 117 22.74 12.41 -4.41
C ASP A 117 22.94 11.42 -5.56
N PRO A 118 21.93 11.21 -6.43
CA PRO A 118 22.04 10.27 -7.55
C PRO A 118 23.07 10.66 -8.60
N GLU A 119 23.27 11.97 -8.85
CA GLU A 119 24.23 12.46 -9.86
C GLU A 119 25.67 12.21 -9.42
N GLU A 120 25.97 12.47 -8.14
CA GLU A 120 27.29 12.25 -7.57
C GLU A 120 27.51 10.82 -7.08
N ASN A 121 26.44 10.01 -6.98
CA ASN A 121 26.43 8.67 -6.38
C ASN A 121 27.06 8.66 -4.98
N THR A 122 26.67 9.63 -4.14
CA THR A 122 27.22 9.79 -2.79
C THR A 122 26.10 9.87 -1.75
N ALA A 123 26.32 9.23 -0.60
CA ALA A 123 25.41 9.28 0.53
C ALA A 123 26.06 10.03 1.71
N GLU A 124 25.34 10.99 2.26
CA GLU A 124 25.73 11.75 3.44
C GLU A 124 24.76 11.47 4.61
N ARG A 125 25.32 11.22 5.80
CA ARG A 125 24.49 11.06 6.98
C ARG A 125 24.06 12.41 7.54
N THR A 126 22.75 12.66 7.56
CA THR A 126 22.16 13.94 8.01
C THR A 126 21.76 13.94 9.48
N SER A 127 21.63 12.76 10.14
CA SER A 127 21.32 12.66 11.56
C SER A 127 22.37 11.81 12.31
N ASN A 128 22.85 12.31 13.45
CA ASN A 128 23.74 11.58 14.37
C ASN A 128 22.97 10.89 15.53
N THR A 129 21.66 11.07 15.61
CA THR A 129 20.85 10.45 16.65
C THR A 129 20.58 8.99 16.29
N THR A 130 20.91 8.08 17.20
CA THR A 130 20.61 6.65 17.03
C THR A 130 19.22 6.35 17.56
N PHE A 131 18.39 5.78 16.68
CA PHE A 131 17.00 5.43 16.97
C PHE A 131 16.73 4.01 16.45
N PRO A 132 17.18 2.95 17.13
CA PRO A 132 17.22 1.60 16.58
C PRO A 132 15.84 0.97 16.47
N GLY A 133 15.68 0.12 15.45
CA GLY A 133 14.49 -0.72 15.31
C GLY A 133 13.31 -0.05 14.63
N ILE A 134 13.54 1.05 13.92
CA ILE A 134 12.48 1.70 13.11
C ILE A 134 11.92 0.68 12.10
N GLN A 135 10.60 0.61 12.02
CA GLN A 135 9.89 -0.30 11.13
C GLN A 135 9.24 0.42 9.95
N ASP A 136 8.83 1.66 10.15
CA ASP A 136 8.03 2.45 9.22
C ASP A 136 8.37 3.93 9.35
N VAL A 137 8.38 4.66 8.24
CA VAL A 137 8.76 6.07 8.17
C VAL A 137 7.80 6.82 7.26
N HIS A 138 7.27 7.94 7.74
CA HIS A 138 6.48 8.86 6.92
C HIS A 138 7.19 10.21 6.85
N TRP A 139 7.20 10.79 5.68
CA TRP A 139 7.90 12.03 5.38
C TRP A 139 6.91 13.17 5.17
N PHE A 140 7.23 14.36 5.70
CA PHE A 140 6.51 15.58 5.36
C PHE A 140 7.12 16.25 4.12
N ASN A 141 6.46 17.29 3.60
CA ASN A 141 7.05 18.10 2.54
C ASN A 141 8.29 18.86 3.04
N ASP A 142 8.26 19.34 4.28
CA ASP A 142 9.45 19.86 4.97
C ASP A 142 10.50 18.73 5.13
N PRO A 143 11.68 18.82 4.48
CA PRO A 143 12.72 17.78 4.52
C PRO A 143 13.33 17.56 5.90
N SER A 144 13.11 18.47 6.84
CA SER A 144 13.57 18.33 8.22
C SER A 144 12.59 17.56 9.10
N LYS A 145 11.36 17.28 8.63
CA LYS A 145 10.30 16.66 9.42
C LYS A 145 10.04 15.23 9.00
N VAL A 146 9.91 14.34 9.99
CA VAL A 146 9.74 12.90 9.76
C VAL A 146 8.96 12.23 10.88
N VAL A 147 8.17 11.22 10.57
CA VAL A 147 7.53 10.34 11.54
C VAL A 147 8.24 9.00 11.56
N PHE A 148 8.69 8.57 12.72
CA PHE A 148 9.27 7.25 12.96
C PHE A 148 8.28 6.38 13.72
N ARG A 149 8.14 5.12 13.29
CA ARG A 149 7.31 4.14 13.97
C ARG A 149 8.12 2.89 14.27
N TYR A 150 8.00 2.37 15.47
CA TYR A 150 8.68 1.15 15.91
C TYR A 150 7.85 0.44 16.99
N VAL A 151 8.19 -0.81 17.25
CA VAL A 151 7.57 -1.58 18.35
C VAL A 151 8.47 -1.53 19.56
N ASN A 152 7.95 -1.09 20.70
CA ASN A 152 8.69 -1.01 21.96
C ASN A 152 8.84 -2.40 22.63
N GLY A 153 9.52 -2.45 23.78
CA GLY A 153 9.77 -3.69 24.50
C GLY A 153 8.51 -4.38 25.06
N ASP A 154 7.41 -3.67 25.18
CA ASP A 154 6.12 -4.17 25.65
C ASP A 154 5.22 -4.64 24.49
N GLY A 155 5.66 -4.46 23.25
CA GLY A 155 4.95 -4.85 22.03
C GLY A 155 3.98 -3.79 21.50
N GLU A 156 4.03 -2.56 22.02
CA GLU A 156 3.20 -1.43 21.61
C GLU A 156 3.86 -0.65 20.47
N ILE A 157 3.05 -0.06 19.60
CA ILE A 157 3.53 0.79 18.51
C ILE A 157 3.78 2.19 19.04
N GLU A 158 5.04 2.60 19.05
CA GLU A 158 5.47 3.95 19.36
C GLU A 158 5.57 4.77 18.08
N THR A 159 5.03 5.98 18.11
CA THR A 159 5.11 6.93 17.00
C THR A 159 5.84 8.18 17.48
N TYR A 160 6.97 8.50 16.84
CA TYR A 160 7.82 9.63 17.17
C TYR A 160 7.83 10.65 16.03
N LEU A 161 7.43 11.87 16.33
CA LEU A 161 7.45 13.00 15.42
C LEU A 161 8.80 13.72 15.55
N GLY A 162 9.64 13.62 14.53
CA GLY A 162 11.03 14.04 14.53
C GLY A 162 11.29 15.31 13.73
N ASP A 163 12.29 16.07 14.20
CA ASP A 163 12.89 17.23 13.56
C ASP A 163 14.38 17.00 13.39
N LEU A 164 14.88 17.03 12.16
CA LEU A 164 16.26 16.75 11.76
C LEU A 164 17.17 17.99 11.84
N ALA A 165 16.76 19.05 12.51
CA ALA A 165 17.50 20.31 12.56
C ALA A 165 18.90 20.14 13.19
N GLY A 166 19.92 20.64 12.51
CA GLY A 166 21.29 20.73 13.02
C GLY A 166 22.03 19.39 13.15
N GLY A 167 21.68 18.37 12.35
CA GLY A 167 22.35 17.07 12.36
C GLY A 167 21.95 16.17 13.54
N SER A 168 20.90 16.52 14.24
CA SER A 168 20.32 15.73 15.34
C SER A 168 18.83 15.57 15.10
N LEU A 169 18.30 14.42 15.49
CA LEU A 169 16.86 14.18 15.51
C LEU A 169 16.33 14.58 16.89
N ASN A 170 15.49 15.60 16.93
CA ASN A 170 14.75 16.03 18.11
C ASN A 170 13.27 15.84 17.87
N GLY A 171 12.44 15.77 18.91
CA GLY A 171 10.99 15.65 18.69
C GLY A 171 10.23 15.15 19.91
N SER A 172 9.03 14.66 19.67
CA SER A 172 8.11 14.17 20.71
C SER A 172 7.40 12.91 20.28
N TYR A 173 6.99 12.11 21.26
CA TYR A 173 6.11 10.98 21.02
C TYR A 173 4.67 11.47 20.86
N LEU A 174 3.95 10.83 19.94
CA LEU A 174 2.50 10.86 19.85
C LEU A 174 1.89 9.81 20.79
N ASP A 175 0.59 9.64 20.74
CA ASP A 175 -0.07 8.59 21.50
C ASP A 175 0.44 7.20 21.09
N VAL A 176 0.41 6.24 22.02
CA VAL A 176 0.80 4.85 21.76
C VAL A 176 -0.28 4.10 20.99
N ASP A 177 0.15 3.05 20.29
CA ASP A 177 -0.73 2.14 19.55
C ASP A 177 -1.63 2.79 18.49
N LEU A 178 -1.13 3.85 17.83
CA LEU A 178 -1.79 4.39 16.66
C LEU A 178 -1.77 3.33 15.53
N PRO A 179 -2.94 2.77 15.11
CA PRO A 179 -2.97 1.71 14.09
C PRO A 179 -2.49 2.18 12.72
N ALA A 180 -2.67 3.46 12.41
CA ALA A 180 -2.17 4.06 11.17
C ALA A 180 -1.81 5.53 11.39
N VAL A 181 -0.80 5.98 10.65
CA VAL A 181 -0.49 7.38 10.42
C VAL A 181 -0.21 7.58 8.94
N GLN A 182 -0.48 8.78 8.43
CA GLN A 182 -0.13 9.20 7.08
C GLN A 182 0.25 10.66 7.08
N THR A 183 1.13 11.04 6.17
CA THR A 183 1.53 12.42 5.96
C THR A 183 1.11 12.91 4.58
N PHE A 184 0.74 14.17 4.48
CA PHE A 184 0.50 14.83 3.21
C PHE A 184 0.89 16.30 3.35
N ASN A 185 1.81 16.78 2.51
CA ASN A 185 2.45 18.07 2.68
C ASN A 185 3.02 18.19 4.11
N ASP A 186 2.59 19.20 4.87
CA ASP A 186 2.96 19.42 6.27
C ASP A 186 1.85 19.06 7.25
N SER A 187 0.95 18.18 6.84
CA SER A 187 -0.13 17.65 7.67
C SER A 187 0.10 16.19 8.04
N LEU A 188 -0.29 15.83 9.25
CA LEU A 188 -0.27 14.48 9.81
C LEU A 188 -1.68 14.01 10.06
N LEU A 189 -2.06 12.88 9.49
CA LEU A 189 -3.25 12.12 9.87
C LEU A 189 -2.83 11.01 10.85
N SER A 190 -3.38 11.04 12.06
CA SER A 190 -3.27 9.98 13.06
C SER A 190 -4.60 9.25 13.22
N VAL A 191 -4.57 7.93 13.32
CA VAL A 191 -5.76 7.10 13.53
C VAL A 191 -5.72 6.49 14.91
N HIS A 192 -6.82 6.61 15.64
CA HIS A 192 -7.01 6.07 16.97
C HIS A 192 -8.07 4.97 16.95
N THR A 193 -7.85 3.89 17.69
CA THR A 193 -8.85 2.85 17.90
C THR A 193 -9.70 3.20 19.11
N THR A 194 -11.02 3.12 18.96
CA THR A 194 -12.00 3.35 20.03
C THR A 194 -12.82 2.08 20.29
N GLU A 195 -13.62 2.08 21.34
CA GLU A 195 -14.54 0.95 21.61
C GLU A 195 -15.58 0.74 20.49
N ARG A 196 -15.81 1.75 19.65
CA ARG A 196 -16.86 1.75 18.61
C ARG A 196 -16.33 1.67 17.19
N GLY A 197 -15.00 1.78 17.00
CA GLY A 197 -14.40 1.81 15.68
C GLY A 197 -13.06 2.53 15.68
N SER A 198 -12.85 3.39 14.70
CA SER A 198 -11.63 4.18 14.53
C SER A 198 -11.96 5.63 14.28
N GLU A 199 -11.14 6.53 14.80
CA GLU A 199 -11.22 7.97 14.61
C GLU A 199 -9.92 8.47 14.00
N GLY A 200 -10.01 9.32 12.97
CA GLY A 200 -8.84 9.97 12.35
C GLY A 200 -8.78 11.44 12.71
N PHE A 201 -7.61 11.90 13.11
CA PHE A 201 -7.35 13.30 13.46
C PHE A 201 -6.25 13.86 12.57
N ILE A 202 -6.40 15.12 12.15
CA ILE A 202 -5.39 15.86 11.39
C ILE A 202 -4.74 16.89 12.31
N SER A 203 -3.41 16.96 12.28
CA SER A 203 -2.58 17.96 12.94
C SER A 203 -1.54 18.52 11.98
N ASP A 204 -0.78 19.56 12.38
CA ASP A 204 0.39 20.03 11.67
C ASP A 204 1.58 19.07 11.84
N ASN A 205 2.73 19.36 11.17
CA ASN A 205 3.95 18.57 11.23
C ASN A 205 4.69 18.64 12.58
N GLU A 206 4.14 19.33 13.57
CA GLU A 206 4.59 19.34 14.97
C GLU A 206 3.57 18.68 15.91
N GLY A 207 2.50 18.06 15.36
CA GLY A 207 1.43 17.42 16.13
C GLY A 207 0.49 18.39 16.83
N ARG A 208 0.41 19.65 16.36
CA ARG A 208 -0.44 20.69 16.98
C ARG A 208 -1.70 20.95 16.15
N GLY A 209 -2.69 21.56 16.77
CA GLY A 209 -3.90 21.96 16.06
C GLY A 209 -4.80 20.81 15.65
N GLU A 210 -4.76 19.70 16.40
CA GLU A 210 -5.51 18.48 16.13
C GLU A 210 -6.99 18.74 15.91
N SER A 211 -7.54 18.21 14.84
CA SER A 211 -8.95 18.29 14.47
C SER A 211 -9.46 16.97 13.93
N LEU A 212 -10.70 16.61 14.29
CA LEU A 212 -11.34 15.38 13.83
C LEU A 212 -11.54 15.43 12.31
N SER A 213 -10.98 14.47 11.61
CA SER A 213 -11.13 14.26 10.15
C SER A 213 -12.26 13.30 9.84
N PHE A 214 -12.29 12.15 10.54
CA PHE A 214 -13.33 11.14 10.33
C PHE A 214 -13.61 10.29 11.57
N GLU A 215 -14.82 9.73 11.60
CA GLU A 215 -15.23 8.63 12.49
C GLU A 215 -15.66 7.43 11.63
N SER A 216 -15.23 6.24 12.01
CA SER A 216 -15.58 4.99 11.34
C SER A 216 -15.98 3.92 12.34
N ASN A 217 -16.99 3.11 12.01
CA ASN A 217 -17.38 1.93 12.82
C ASN A 217 -16.45 0.73 12.61
N LEU A 218 -15.42 0.86 11.80
CA LEU A 218 -14.46 -0.21 11.51
C LEU A 218 -13.34 -0.18 12.56
N LEU A 219 -13.12 -1.31 13.24
CA LEU A 219 -12.07 -1.46 14.25
C LEU A 219 -10.68 -1.71 13.65
N SER A 220 -10.62 -2.25 12.44
CA SER A 220 -9.36 -2.54 11.76
C SER A 220 -9.40 -1.97 10.36
N ILE A 221 -8.62 -0.93 10.15
CA ILE A 221 -8.55 -0.19 8.89
C ILE A 221 -7.10 -0.03 8.44
N LEU A 222 -6.93 0.23 7.15
CA LEU A 222 -5.71 0.78 6.55
C LEU A 222 -6.05 2.16 6.00
N VAL A 223 -5.05 3.02 5.90
CA VAL A 223 -5.16 4.32 5.25
C VAL A 223 -4.16 4.32 4.09
N PRO A 224 -4.58 3.88 2.89
CA PRO A 224 -3.67 3.79 1.75
C PRO A 224 -3.24 5.16 1.20
N SER A 225 -4.03 6.19 1.42
CA SER A 225 -3.72 7.54 0.97
C SER A 225 -4.40 8.58 1.88
N PHE A 226 -3.72 9.70 2.04
CA PHE A 226 -4.23 10.92 2.68
C PHE A 226 -3.82 12.10 1.81
N ALA A 227 -4.76 12.96 1.46
CA ALA A 227 -4.58 14.13 0.63
C ALA A 227 -5.32 15.34 1.24
N GLU A 228 -5.14 16.53 0.68
CA GLU A 228 -5.80 17.75 1.19
C GLU A 228 -7.33 17.63 1.22
N SER A 229 -7.91 16.96 0.23
CA SER A 229 -9.37 16.87 0.03
C SER A 229 -10.01 15.64 0.65
N PHE A 230 -9.25 14.58 0.99
CA PHE A 230 -9.80 13.33 1.52
C PHE A 230 -8.81 12.51 2.34
N ALA A 231 -9.36 11.66 3.21
CA ALA A 231 -8.66 10.52 3.78
C ALA A 231 -9.27 9.23 3.20
N ALA A 232 -8.44 8.39 2.60
CA ALA A 232 -8.84 7.09 2.09
C ALA A 232 -8.77 6.05 3.21
N VAL A 233 -9.90 5.42 3.52
CA VAL A 233 -10.00 4.39 4.57
C VAL A 233 -10.42 3.07 3.93
N LEU A 234 -9.57 2.06 4.06
CA LEU A 234 -9.75 0.73 3.50
C LEU A 234 -10.01 -0.27 4.62
N THR A 235 -11.00 -1.14 4.45
CA THR A 235 -11.14 -2.31 5.34
C THR A 235 -9.91 -3.19 5.22
N LYS A 236 -9.47 -3.81 6.32
CA LYS A 236 -8.30 -4.70 6.28
C LYS A 236 -8.51 -5.83 5.26
N PRO A 237 -7.63 -5.97 4.26
CA PRO A 237 -7.78 -6.93 3.18
C PRO A 237 -7.71 -8.38 3.67
N VAL A 238 -8.65 -9.19 3.23
CA VAL A 238 -8.68 -10.64 3.46
C VAL A 238 -9.21 -11.31 2.20
N SER A 239 -8.50 -12.27 1.64
CA SER A 239 -8.79 -12.92 0.36
C SER A 239 -10.20 -13.51 0.25
N THR A 240 -10.81 -13.88 1.37
CA THR A 240 -12.14 -14.50 1.45
C THR A 240 -13.24 -13.57 1.95
N LEU A 241 -12.91 -12.31 2.24
CA LEU A 241 -13.85 -11.32 2.75
C LEU A 241 -13.96 -10.13 1.79
N ALA A 242 -15.20 -9.74 1.53
CA ALA A 242 -15.49 -8.57 0.75
C ALA A 242 -15.09 -7.30 1.51
N GLY A 243 -14.13 -6.56 0.96
CA GLY A 243 -13.65 -5.29 1.47
C GLY A 243 -14.39 -4.10 0.87
N ALA A 244 -14.06 -2.91 1.38
CA ALA A 244 -14.53 -1.63 0.87
C ALA A 244 -13.50 -0.53 1.10
N LEU A 245 -13.44 0.41 0.15
CA LEU A 245 -12.71 1.66 0.22
C LEU A 245 -13.69 2.80 0.42
N TYR A 246 -13.41 3.65 1.39
CA TYR A 246 -14.17 4.85 1.68
C TYR A 246 -13.28 6.08 1.59
N PHE A 247 -13.82 7.15 1.02
CA PHE A 247 -13.25 8.50 1.15
C PHE A 247 -14.04 9.28 2.20
N TYR A 248 -13.30 9.93 3.07
CA TYR A 248 -13.84 10.91 3.99
C TYR A 248 -13.47 12.30 3.48
N GLU A 249 -14.45 12.98 2.90
CA GLU A 249 -14.34 14.28 2.26
C GLU A 249 -15.21 15.28 3.02
N ASN A 250 -14.62 16.36 3.57
CA ASN A 250 -15.37 17.40 4.29
C ASN A 250 -16.31 16.86 5.39
N GLY A 251 -15.85 15.87 6.16
CA GLY A 251 -16.61 15.21 7.21
C GLY A 251 -17.71 14.26 6.72
N SER A 252 -17.78 13.98 5.43
CA SER A 252 -18.75 13.06 4.83
C SER A 252 -18.07 11.78 4.35
N GLN A 253 -18.62 10.63 4.70
CA GLN A 253 -18.18 9.33 4.23
C GLN A 253 -18.80 8.99 2.88
N LYS A 254 -17.97 8.65 1.89
CA LYS A 254 -18.40 8.13 0.61
C LYS A 254 -17.74 6.79 0.32
N ARG A 255 -18.52 5.74 0.06
CA ARG A 255 -17.98 4.46 -0.40
C ARG A 255 -17.57 4.59 -1.86
N ILE A 256 -16.29 4.35 -2.16
CA ILE A 256 -15.71 4.41 -3.49
C ILE A 256 -15.75 3.03 -4.15
N LEU A 257 -15.21 2.02 -3.48
CA LEU A 257 -15.23 0.63 -3.92
C LEU A 257 -15.86 -0.24 -2.82
N GLY A 258 -16.44 -1.39 -3.18
CA GLY A 258 -16.98 -2.29 -2.17
C GLY A 258 -17.52 -3.59 -2.72
N GLY A 259 -17.54 -4.61 -1.87
CA GLY A 259 -17.95 -5.96 -2.26
C GLY A 259 -16.84 -6.77 -2.95
N ILE A 260 -15.58 -6.34 -2.83
CA ILE A 260 -14.40 -6.89 -3.51
C ILE A 260 -13.59 -7.71 -2.51
N ASN A 261 -13.35 -8.99 -2.81
CA ASN A 261 -12.58 -9.87 -1.94
C ASN A 261 -11.09 -9.50 -1.95
N GLY A 262 -10.47 -9.46 -0.77
CA GLY A 262 -9.05 -9.14 -0.64
C GLY A 262 -8.68 -7.77 -1.18
N LEU A 263 -9.63 -6.82 -1.21
CA LEU A 263 -9.46 -5.49 -1.77
C LEU A 263 -8.23 -4.79 -1.18
N THR A 264 -7.28 -4.45 -2.05
CA THR A 264 -6.24 -3.46 -1.79
C THR A 264 -6.39 -2.32 -2.79
N ALA A 265 -6.02 -1.11 -2.42
CA ALA A 265 -6.30 0.06 -3.25
C ALA A 265 -5.30 1.18 -2.97
N LEU A 266 -4.98 1.97 -4.01
CA LEU A 266 -4.15 3.17 -3.93
C LEU A 266 -4.77 4.26 -4.81
N PRO A 267 -5.44 5.26 -4.22
CA PRO A 267 -5.89 6.45 -4.94
C PRO A 267 -4.71 7.33 -5.34
N ASN A 268 -4.88 8.09 -6.45
CA ASN A 268 -4.00 9.22 -6.74
C ASN A 268 -4.30 10.39 -5.78
N GLU A 269 -3.48 11.43 -5.82
CA GLU A 269 -3.60 12.59 -4.93
C GLU A 269 -4.94 13.34 -5.10
N ALA A 270 -5.43 13.46 -6.33
CA ALA A 270 -6.74 14.08 -6.60
C ALA A 270 -7.93 13.18 -6.20
N GLY A 271 -7.71 11.88 -5.98
CA GLY A 271 -8.76 10.89 -5.73
C GLY A 271 -9.62 10.59 -6.96
N GLU A 272 -9.16 10.96 -8.15
CA GLU A 272 -9.87 10.70 -9.42
C GLU A 272 -9.64 9.29 -9.92
N PHE A 273 -8.41 8.80 -9.83
CA PHE A 273 -8.05 7.43 -10.19
C PHE A 273 -7.72 6.60 -8.97
N VAL A 274 -8.19 5.36 -8.96
CA VAL A 274 -7.89 4.39 -7.91
C VAL A 274 -7.43 3.09 -8.55
N VAL A 275 -6.15 2.74 -8.40
CA VAL A 275 -5.70 1.39 -8.72
C VAL A 275 -6.08 0.45 -7.58
N PHE A 276 -6.61 -0.72 -7.90
CA PHE A 276 -7.02 -1.69 -6.88
C PHE A 276 -6.81 -3.14 -7.34
N SER A 277 -6.77 -4.07 -6.40
CA SER A 277 -6.73 -5.51 -6.67
C SER A 277 -7.92 -6.24 -6.06
N GLU A 278 -8.29 -7.35 -6.68
CA GLU A 278 -9.31 -8.31 -6.25
C GLU A 278 -8.71 -9.71 -6.21
N SER A 279 -8.91 -10.41 -5.08
CA SER A 279 -8.48 -11.80 -4.91
C SER A 279 -9.46 -12.77 -5.54
N SER A 280 -8.97 -13.74 -6.30
CA SER A 280 -9.75 -14.83 -6.90
C SER A 280 -8.90 -16.10 -7.02
N ASP A 281 -9.46 -17.26 -6.66
CA ASP A 281 -8.90 -18.59 -6.91
C ASP A 281 -7.39 -18.76 -6.65
N ARG A 282 -6.92 -18.27 -5.50
CA ARG A 282 -5.51 -18.29 -5.10
C ARG A 282 -4.59 -17.44 -6.00
N SER A 283 -5.15 -16.43 -6.63
CA SER A 283 -4.49 -15.40 -7.42
C SER A 283 -5.14 -14.06 -7.12
N TYR A 284 -4.84 -13.05 -7.90
CA TYR A 284 -5.52 -11.77 -7.90
C TYR A 284 -5.46 -11.15 -9.29
N THR A 285 -6.38 -10.25 -9.54
CA THR A 285 -6.42 -9.37 -10.72
C THR A 285 -6.37 -7.92 -10.25
N SER A 286 -6.05 -7.01 -11.16
CA SER A 286 -6.00 -5.59 -10.85
C SER A 286 -6.79 -4.78 -11.84
N ALA A 287 -7.32 -3.67 -11.39
CA ALA A 287 -8.09 -2.76 -12.21
C ALA A 287 -7.85 -1.30 -11.78
N LEU A 288 -8.23 -0.40 -12.63
CA LEU A 288 -8.28 1.03 -12.41
C LEU A 288 -9.74 1.47 -12.34
N TYR A 289 -10.12 2.17 -11.29
CA TYR A 289 -11.38 2.87 -11.21
C TYR A 289 -11.18 4.34 -11.55
N ASP A 290 -11.85 4.80 -12.60
CA ASP A 290 -11.95 6.19 -13.00
C ASP A 290 -13.22 6.76 -12.35
N ARG A 291 -13.03 7.65 -11.38
CA ARG A 291 -14.12 8.23 -10.60
C ARG A 291 -14.87 9.30 -11.38
N GLY A 292 -14.22 9.95 -12.36
CA GLY A 292 -14.82 10.97 -13.21
C GLY A 292 -15.87 10.37 -14.15
N ASP A 293 -15.54 9.25 -14.76
CA ASP A 293 -16.40 8.53 -15.70
C ASP A 293 -17.24 7.42 -15.02
N ASP A 294 -17.01 7.15 -13.74
CA ASP A 294 -17.61 6.05 -12.96
C ASP A 294 -17.37 4.68 -13.63
N GLU A 295 -16.17 4.47 -14.15
CA GLU A 295 -15.79 3.31 -14.96
C GLU A 295 -14.68 2.51 -14.29
N ILE A 296 -14.76 1.16 -14.41
CA ILE A 296 -13.68 0.24 -14.01
C ILE A 296 -13.06 -0.36 -15.25
N LYS A 297 -11.75 -0.16 -15.41
CA LYS A 297 -10.94 -0.69 -16.49
C LYS A 297 -10.03 -1.78 -15.96
N ALA A 298 -10.13 -3.00 -16.49
CA ALA A 298 -9.23 -4.09 -16.11
C ALA A 298 -7.79 -3.74 -16.53
N LEU A 299 -6.83 -3.89 -15.60
CA LEU A 299 -5.42 -3.75 -15.95
C LEU A 299 -4.91 -5.05 -16.59
N PRO A 300 -4.09 -4.95 -17.65
CA PRO A 300 -3.47 -6.12 -18.28
C PRO A 300 -2.37 -6.74 -17.42
N LEU A 301 -2.02 -6.07 -16.34
CA LEU A 301 -0.96 -6.42 -15.39
C LEU A 301 -1.57 -6.67 -14.02
N ALA A 302 -1.27 -7.81 -13.41
CA ALA A 302 -1.71 -8.07 -12.06
C ALA A 302 -0.66 -7.53 -11.08
N VAL A 303 -1.01 -6.48 -10.35
CA VAL A 303 -0.15 -5.82 -9.38
C VAL A 303 -0.91 -5.54 -8.08
N LEU A 304 -0.23 -5.68 -6.95
CA LEU A 304 -0.77 -5.18 -5.68
C LEU A 304 -0.50 -3.67 -5.59
N PRO A 305 -1.50 -2.85 -5.27
CA PRO A 305 -1.35 -1.39 -5.14
C PRO A 305 -0.22 -0.93 -4.22
N GLU A 306 0.15 -1.72 -3.21
CA GLU A 306 1.28 -1.46 -2.31
C GLU A 306 2.66 -1.53 -3.00
N LYS A 307 2.69 -1.99 -4.23
CA LYS A 307 3.88 -2.07 -5.08
C LYS A 307 3.91 -0.96 -6.13
N CYS A 308 3.09 0.06 -5.95
CA CYS A 308 2.94 1.18 -6.88
C CYS A 308 3.14 2.52 -6.18
N VAL A 309 3.46 3.54 -6.98
CA VAL A 309 3.50 4.95 -6.61
C VAL A 309 2.97 5.80 -7.76
N TRP A 310 2.18 6.82 -7.45
CA TRP A 310 1.76 7.83 -8.43
C TRP A 310 2.91 8.83 -8.64
N GLY A 311 3.31 9.04 -9.90
CA GLY A 311 4.28 10.08 -10.28
C GLY A 311 3.60 11.43 -10.42
N ASP A 312 2.49 11.44 -11.15
CA ASP A 312 1.60 12.59 -11.29
C ASP A 312 0.13 12.16 -11.12
N GLU A 313 -0.84 13.01 -11.51
CA GLU A 313 -2.26 12.71 -11.40
C GLU A 313 -2.69 11.51 -12.25
N THR A 314 -1.94 11.15 -13.29
CA THR A 314 -2.30 10.13 -14.29
C THR A 314 -1.27 9.04 -14.49
N THR A 315 -0.04 9.26 -14.06
CA THR A 315 1.09 8.33 -14.23
C THR A 315 1.32 7.51 -12.97
N LEU A 316 1.32 6.19 -13.11
CA LEU A 316 1.55 5.23 -12.03
C LEU A 316 2.76 4.36 -12.36
N TYR A 317 3.71 4.27 -11.44
CA TYR A 317 4.85 3.36 -11.50
C TYR A 317 4.61 2.17 -10.60
N CYS A 318 4.82 0.94 -11.12
CA CYS A 318 4.56 -0.29 -10.37
C CYS A 318 5.69 -1.31 -10.54
N MET A 319 6.05 -1.97 -9.44
CA MET A 319 6.81 -3.21 -9.44
C MET A 319 5.83 -4.38 -9.63
N VAL A 320 5.80 -4.89 -10.86
CA VAL A 320 4.83 -5.89 -11.32
C VAL A 320 5.42 -7.28 -11.25
N PRO A 321 4.80 -8.24 -10.54
CA PRO A 321 5.25 -9.63 -10.51
C PRO A 321 5.24 -10.29 -11.88
N GLU A 322 6.37 -10.88 -12.30
CA GLU A 322 6.45 -11.65 -13.54
C GLU A 322 5.66 -12.96 -13.47
N ILE A 323 5.60 -13.54 -12.27
CA ILE A 323 4.83 -14.75 -12.00
C ILE A 323 4.11 -14.58 -10.66
N ILE A 324 2.83 -14.92 -10.62
CA ILE A 324 2.02 -14.93 -9.41
C ILE A 324 1.92 -16.37 -8.89
N PRO A 325 2.63 -16.74 -7.80
CA PRO A 325 2.49 -18.06 -7.19
C PRO A 325 1.08 -18.28 -6.64
N PRO A 326 0.51 -19.49 -6.72
CA PRO A 326 -0.82 -19.77 -6.17
C PRO A 326 -0.85 -19.60 -4.64
N ALA A 327 -1.53 -18.57 -4.14
CA ALA A 327 -1.59 -18.21 -2.72
C ALA A 327 -2.88 -17.45 -2.36
N ASN A 328 -3.12 -17.21 -1.07
CA ASN A 328 -4.17 -16.30 -0.64
C ASN A 328 -3.62 -14.87 -0.60
N TYR A 329 -4.16 -14.00 -1.42
CA TYR A 329 -3.71 -12.61 -1.56
C TYR A 329 -4.67 -11.63 -0.87
N PRO A 330 -4.15 -10.58 -0.22
CA PRO A 330 -2.70 -10.27 -0.09
C PRO A 330 -2.02 -10.94 1.12
N GLU A 331 -2.73 -11.72 1.94
CA GLU A 331 -2.28 -12.18 3.26
C GLU A 331 -0.97 -12.95 3.22
N HIS A 332 -0.80 -13.91 2.30
CA HIS A 332 0.43 -14.72 2.23
C HIS A 332 1.64 -13.89 1.81
N TRP A 333 1.43 -12.84 1.02
CA TRP A 333 2.49 -11.89 0.71
C TRP A 333 2.81 -10.99 1.91
N TYR A 334 1.80 -10.43 2.61
CA TYR A 334 2.00 -9.64 3.82
C TYR A 334 2.76 -10.42 4.91
N GLN A 335 2.46 -11.70 5.07
CA GLN A 335 3.08 -12.58 6.06
C GLN A 335 4.46 -13.08 5.64
N GLY A 336 4.93 -12.80 4.42
CA GLY A 336 6.22 -13.25 3.91
C GLY A 336 6.27 -14.72 3.51
N TYR A 337 5.12 -15.41 3.39
CA TYR A 337 5.09 -16.80 2.89
C TYR A 337 5.46 -16.89 1.40
N ILE A 338 5.23 -15.83 0.66
CA ILE A 338 5.63 -15.69 -0.73
C ILE A 338 6.37 -14.38 -0.94
N SER A 339 7.18 -14.33 -1.98
CA SER A 339 7.90 -13.18 -2.47
C SER A 339 7.86 -13.20 -3.98
N PHE A 340 7.80 -12.04 -4.59
CA PHE A 340 7.73 -11.90 -6.04
C PHE A 340 9.10 -11.69 -6.68
N THR A 341 9.18 -11.89 -7.97
CA THR A 341 10.21 -11.36 -8.86
C THR A 341 9.51 -10.38 -9.79
N ASP A 342 9.90 -9.13 -9.70
CA ASP A 342 9.20 -8.02 -10.34
C ASP A 342 9.97 -7.47 -11.54
N SER A 343 9.23 -6.81 -12.40
CA SER A 343 9.68 -5.86 -13.40
C SER A 343 9.07 -4.49 -13.14
N LEU A 344 9.72 -3.41 -13.59
CA LEU A 344 9.24 -2.03 -13.41
C LEU A 344 8.40 -1.62 -14.62
N TRP A 345 7.20 -1.10 -14.35
CA TRP A 345 6.24 -0.66 -15.34
C TRP A 345 5.74 0.75 -15.07
N ARG A 346 5.45 1.47 -16.16
CA ARG A 346 4.73 2.74 -16.16
C ARG A 346 3.34 2.53 -16.74
N ILE A 347 2.32 2.99 -16.04
CA ILE A 347 0.91 2.90 -16.42
C ILE A 347 0.37 4.32 -16.49
N ASN A 348 -0.23 4.71 -17.63
CA ASN A 348 -0.94 5.97 -17.74
C ASN A 348 -2.45 5.71 -17.63
N ALA A 349 -3.04 6.17 -16.53
CA ALA A 349 -4.44 5.93 -16.18
C ALA A 349 -5.42 6.61 -17.14
N ALA A 350 -5.11 7.84 -17.58
CA ALA A 350 -5.95 8.62 -18.46
C ALA A 350 -5.92 8.09 -19.91
N LEU A 351 -4.74 7.66 -20.39
CA LEU A 351 -4.56 7.19 -21.77
C LEU A 351 -4.85 5.69 -21.92
N GLY A 352 -4.96 4.93 -20.83
CA GLY A 352 -5.11 3.48 -20.88
C GLY A 352 -3.89 2.80 -21.53
N THR A 353 -2.68 3.18 -21.13
CA THR A 353 -1.44 2.58 -21.65
C THR A 353 -0.59 2.03 -20.54
N ALA A 354 0.05 0.87 -20.76
CA ALA A 354 1.02 0.27 -19.85
C ALA A 354 2.30 -0.08 -20.63
N ARG A 355 3.45 0.35 -20.11
CA ARG A 355 4.75 0.16 -20.75
C ARG A 355 5.76 -0.38 -19.76
N ALA A 356 6.51 -1.43 -20.15
CA ALA A 356 7.65 -1.92 -19.39
C ALA A 356 8.79 -0.89 -19.43
N ILE A 357 9.37 -0.60 -18.26
CA ILE A 357 10.55 0.25 -18.12
C ILE A 357 11.79 -0.64 -18.01
N ALA A 358 11.78 -1.61 -17.09
CA ALA A 358 12.93 -2.49 -16.86
C ALA A 358 12.54 -3.90 -16.45
N PHE A 359 13.30 -4.88 -16.94
CA PHE A 359 13.38 -6.24 -16.44
C PHE A 359 14.74 -6.41 -15.75
N PHE A 360 14.77 -7.04 -14.58
CA PHE A 360 15.95 -7.06 -13.70
C PHE A 360 16.72 -8.40 -13.72
N ASP A 361 16.69 -9.13 -14.80
CA ASP A 361 17.22 -10.50 -14.94
C ASP A 361 18.68 -10.67 -14.47
N GLU A 362 19.53 -9.64 -14.65
CA GLU A 362 20.95 -9.69 -14.32
C GLU A 362 21.26 -9.16 -12.91
N SER A 363 20.35 -8.38 -12.31
CA SER A 363 20.59 -7.68 -11.05
C SER A 363 20.02 -8.41 -9.82
N GLY A 364 19.25 -9.46 -10.05
CA GLY A 364 18.68 -10.33 -9.03
C GLY A 364 17.16 -10.18 -8.90
N PRO A 365 16.52 -11.10 -8.14
CA PRO A 365 15.07 -11.04 -7.93
C PRO A 365 14.72 -9.91 -6.97
N PHE A 366 13.97 -8.93 -7.42
CA PHE A 366 13.40 -7.87 -6.59
C PHE A 366 11.94 -8.15 -6.26
N ASP A 367 11.55 -7.91 -5.02
CA ASP A 367 10.16 -7.78 -4.56
C ASP A 367 10.02 -6.35 -4.04
N GLY A 368 9.75 -5.41 -4.98
CA GLY A 368 9.81 -3.98 -4.73
C GLY A 368 8.61 -3.47 -3.94
N ILE A 369 8.90 -2.68 -2.90
CA ILE A 369 7.92 -1.99 -2.05
C ILE A 369 8.40 -0.57 -1.74
N ASN A 370 7.54 0.25 -1.14
CA ASN A 370 7.86 1.62 -0.73
C ASN A 370 8.51 2.41 -1.87
N LEU A 371 7.89 2.35 -3.05
CA LEU A 371 8.33 3.13 -4.19
C LEU A 371 8.19 4.60 -3.89
N SER A 372 9.15 5.38 -4.36
CA SER A 372 9.10 6.84 -4.33
C SER A 372 9.71 7.38 -5.61
N VAL A 373 9.11 8.41 -6.18
CA VAL A 373 9.53 9.08 -7.40
C VAL A 373 9.58 10.59 -7.14
N ASP A 374 10.51 11.30 -7.78
CA ASP A 374 10.56 12.75 -7.69
C ASP A 374 9.47 13.43 -8.52
N GLU A 375 9.28 14.74 -8.31
CA GLU A 375 8.23 15.52 -8.97
C GLU A 375 8.41 15.63 -10.49
N ASP A 376 9.65 15.51 -11.00
CA ASP A 376 9.97 15.59 -12.42
C ASP A 376 9.91 14.22 -13.12
N GLU A 377 9.67 13.13 -12.35
CA GLU A 377 9.67 11.74 -12.80
C GLU A 377 11.01 11.31 -13.45
N ASP A 378 12.14 11.85 -12.94
CA ASP A 378 13.48 11.54 -13.44
C ASP A 378 14.13 10.38 -12.66
N TYR A 379 13.78 10.21 -11.37
CA TYR A 379 14.40 9.24 -10.50
C TYR A 379 13.39 8.51 -9.61
N LEU A 380 13.45 7.19 -9.61
CA LEU A 380 12.59 6.31 -8.80
C LEU A 380 13.44 5.49 -7.84
N THR A 381 12.95 5.31 -6.60
CA THR A 381 13.54 4.40 -5.64
C THR A 381 12.55 3.32 -5.21
N PHE A 382 13.07 2.17 -4.80
CA PHE A 382 12.29 1.11 -4.16
C PHE A 382 13.11 0.36 -3.11
N ILE A 383 12.44 -0.19 -2.13
CA ILE A 383 13.03 -1.10 -1.15
C ILE A 383 12.78 -2.54 -1.62
N ASN A 384 13.83 -3.35 -1.73
CA ASN A 384 13.68 -4.77 -1.98
C ASN A 384 13.20 -5.48 -0.72
N ARG A 385 11.96 -5.95 -0.71
CA ARG A 385 11.34 -6.61 0.45
C ARG A 385 12.06 -7.88 0.90
N ARG A 386 12.86 -8.51 0.02
CA ARG A 386 13.56 -9.76 0.33
C ARG A 386 14.67 -9.58 1.37
N ASP A 387 15.38 -8.46 1.32
CA ASP A 387 16.55 -8.16 2.15
C ASP A 387 16.54 -6.77 2.79
N GLY A 388 15.57 -5.92 2.40
CA GLY A 388 15.42 -4.56 2.89
C GLY A 388 16.35 -3.55 2.23
N THR A 389 17.16 -3.94 1.23
CA THR A 389 18.09 -3.03 0.56
C THR A 389 17.37 -1.96 -0.25
N LEU A 390 18.01 -0.79 -0.36
CA LEU A 390 17.47 0.36 -1.12
C LEU A 390 18.13 0.45 -2.49
N TRP A 391 17.30 0.59 -3.50
CA TRP A 391 17.70 0.70 -4.90
C TRP A 391 17.12 1.96 -5.53
N GLY A 392 17.88 2.55 -6.45
CA GLY A 392 17.51 3.70 -7.26
C GLY A 392 17.57 3.38 -8.74
N PHE A 393 16.75 4.08 -9.52
CA PHE A 393 16.57 3.86 -10.93
C PHE A 393 16.34 5.19 -11.65
N ASP A 394 17.17 5.49 -12.67
CA ASP A 394 16.97 6.62 -13.58
C ASP A 394 15.82 6.29 -14.54
N LEU A 395 14.74 7.11 -14.59
CA LEU A 395 13.51 6.87 -15.36
C LEU A 395 13.61 7.36 -16.81
#